data_e181ae800e30090e70efaec2b39a269e
#
_entry.id   e181ae800e30090e70efaec2b39a269e
#
_cell.length_a   1.000
_cell.length_b   1.000
_cell.length_c   1.000
_cell.angle_alpha   90.00
_cell.angle_beta   90.00
_cell.angle_gamma   90.00
#
_symmetry.space_group_name_H-M   'P 1'
#
loop_
_entity.id
_entity.type
_entity.pdbx_description
1 polymer ?
#
loop_
_entity_poly.entity_id
_entity_poly.type
_entity_poly.pdbx_seq_one_letter_code
_entity_poly.pdbx_strand_id
1 'polypeptide(L)'
;MSNPIPIYIERHEPESGKQRVAAYCRVSSSSDEQMHSYLVQVNNYKKQFSEDDSFIFVGVYGDAGISGTRTCNRDGFLNMIEDCRKGLIDCIWTKSVSRFGRNTVDTLIFTRELRALGIDVYFEKENIHSIEYAGELLLTLMAAFAESESKNMSENITWGKRRRFEQGLVEAITVSNLLGFRQNNGVITVVKEEAKTVRRIFREFLDFYSMAEITQGLIRDKIPTRFNGKWEITLVRNILTNEKYAGDCLLQKHYIVNPIEHRSVINTGQLTRYLVEGCYPAIIKKEDWLVVQEMIKRIPNKSASNSEERPFVGMLYCSVCGKAYKIHTTIGMGGHHLRRYRCRSFKDNSGVEVSGMTYVRPHTARYTKNPTQKLIEYREKYVPKPVPRQYLCSDTRVEADYPYKAFVKAWNYLVSRKQRYLVTIYNSKSAEDILLRYNATVMYKLLSESDRLKEFDTRLFRKTVERIDVSPPDKLTFVFKAGVKVTV
;
A
#
# COMPACT_ATOMS: atom_id res chain seq x y z
N MET A 1 43.57 2.83 -14.92
CA MET A 1 42.97 1.82 -15.85
C MET A 1 43.65 0.50 -15.51
N SER A 2 42.90 -0.44 -14.92
CA SER A 2 43.42 -1.79 -14.63
C SER A 2 43.55 -2.53 -15.96
N ASN A 3 44.75 -3.05 -16.25
CA ASN A 3 44.94 -3.91 -17.40
C ASN A 3 43.98 -5.10 -17.32
N PRO A 4 43.26 -5.41 -18.40
CA PRO A 4 42.40 -6.59 -18.43
C PRO A 4 43.26 -7.82 -18.22
N ILE A 5 42.79 -8.75 -17.37
CA ILE A 5 43.43 -10.05 -17.19
C ILE A 5 43.31 -10.81 -18.51
N PRO A 6 44.41 -11.28 -19.09
CA PRO A 6 44.32 -12.02 -20.35
C PRO A 6 43.59 -13.35 -20.13
N ILE A 7 42.55 -13.56 -20.90
CA ILE A 7 41.86 -14.87 -21.00
C ILE A 7 42.61 -15.67 -22.06
N TYR A 8 43.21 -16.78 -21.65
CA TYR A 8 43.88 -17.67 -22.56
C TYR A 8 42.91 -18.79 -23.00
N ILE A 9 42.54 -18.83 -24.23
CA ILE A 9 41.64 -19.85 -24.83
C ILE A 9 42.31 -20.45 -26.07
N GLU A 10 42.64 -21.73 -26.01
CA GLU A 10 42.99 -22.51 -27.21
C GLU A 10 41.73 -23.21 -27.72
N ARG A 11 41.40 -22.99 -28.98
CA ARG A 11 40.28 -23.67 -29.62
C ARG A 11 40.79 -24.95 -30.32
N HIS A 12 40.40 -26.08 -29.78
CA HIS A 12 40.63 -27.38 -30.43
C HIS A 12 39.30 -27.95 -30.92
N GLU A 13 39.29 -28.52 -32.17
CA GLU A 13 38.17 -29.33 -32.63
C GLU A 13 38.13 -30.65 -31.83
N PRO A 14 36.94 -31.23 -31.56
CA PRO A 14 36.81 -32.42 -30.74
C PRO A 14 37.41 -33.64 -31.46
N GLU A 15 38.52 -34.13 -30.95
CA GLU A 15 38.97 -35.49 -31.22
C GLU A 15 38.05 -36.48 -30.48
N SER A 16 37.56 -37.50 -31.14
CA SER A 16 36.61 -38.44 -30.57
C SER A 16 37.22 -39.17 -29.36
N GLY A 17 36.67 -38.92 -28.16
CA GLY A 17 36.94 -39.67 -26.92
C GLY A 17 37.69 -38.97 -25.82
N LYS A 18 38.26 -37.79 -26.04
CA LYS A 18 38.95 -37.02 -24.99
C LYS A 18 38.02 -35.94 -24.37
N GLN A 19 38.09 -35.78 -23.04
CA GLN A 19 37.29 -34.78 -22.34
C GLN A 19 37.90 -33.38 -22.45
N ARG A 20 37.12 -32.38 -22.82
CA ARG A 20 37.56 -30.97 -22.93
C ARG A 20 37.49 -30.30 -21.58
N VAL A 21 38.66 -29.91 -21.04
CA VAL A 21 38.80 -29.35 -19.69
C VAL A 21 39.17 -27.88 -19.74
N ALA A 22 38.45 -27.06 -19.01
CA ALA A 22 38.78 -25.66 -18.76
C ALA A 22 39.12 -25.45 -17.27
N ALA A 23 40.06 -24.56 -16.98
CA ALA A 23 40.36 -24.17 -15.60
C ALA A 23 39.75 -22.80 -15.27
N TYR A 24 39.18 -22.64 -14.05
CA TYR A 24 38.69 -21.37 -13.56
C TYR A 24 39.51 -20.89 -12.36
N CYS A 25 40.06 -19.68 -12.48
CA CYS A 25 40.89 -19.05 -11.46
C CYS A 25 40.28 -17.73 -10.99
N ARG A 26 40.15 -17.53 -9.68
CA ARG A 26 39.71 -16.25 -9.10
C ARG A 26 40.69 -15.77 -8.02
N VAL A 27 41.15 -14.52 -8.16
CA VAL A 27 41.98 -13.84 -7.13
C VAL A 27 41.19 -12.75 -6.42
N SER A 28 41.53 -12.46 -5.16
CA SER A 28 40.73 -11.63 -4.27
C SER A 28 41.02 -10.12 -4.41
N SER A 29 42.16 -9.73 -4.96
CA SER A 29 42.49 -8.35 -5.27
C SER A 29 43.41 -8.25 -6.47
N SER A 30 43.65 -7.03 -6.98
CA SER A 30 44.57 -6.74 -8.09
C SER A 30 45.99 -6.35 -7.60
N SER A 31 46.40 -6.76 -6.39
CA SER A 31 47.75 -6.52 -5.91
C SER A 31 48.76 -7.37 -6.69
N ASP A 32 50.00 -6.86 -6.84
CA ASP A 32 51.06 -7.53 -7.58
C ASP A 32 51.33 -8.97 -7.08
N GLU A 33 51.25 -9.19 -5.77
CA GLU A 33 51.36 -10.53 -5.16
C GLU A 33 50.27 -11.49 -5.59
N GLN A 34 49.03 -10.99 -5.77
CA GLN A 34 47.93 -11.82 -6.17
C GLN A 34 47.89 -12.06 -7.69
N MET A 35 48.40 -11.11 -8.48
CA MET A 35 48.64 -11.31 -9.89
C MET A 35 49.71 -12.39 -10.12
N HIS A 36 50.81 -12.37 -9.32
CA HIS A 36 51.79 -13.42 -9.34
C HIS A 36 51.15 -14.79 -8.98
N SER A 37 50.33 -14.85 -7.94
CA SER A 37 49.60 -16.07 -7.56
C SER A 37 48.65 -16.57 -8.68
N TYR A 38 48.01 -15.66 -9.43
CA TYR A 38 47.18 -16.01 -10.59
C TYR A 38 48.04 -16.65 -11.72
N LEU A 39 49.14 -16.02 -12.06
CA LEU A 39 50.05 -16.55 -13.11
C LEU A 39 50.60 -17.93 -12.75
N VAL A 40 50.95 -18.15 -11.48
CA VAL A 40 51.38 -19.46 -11.00
C VAL A 40 50.26 -20.49 -11.15
N GLN A 41 49.03 -20.18 -10.84
CA GLN A 41 47.91 -21.12 -11.02
C GLN A 41 47.67 -21.44 -12.50
N VAL A 42 47.69 -20.41 -13.36
CA VAL A 42 47.58 -20.59 -14.84
C VAL A 42 48.64 -21.50 -15.37
N ASN A 43 49.93 -21.28 -14.96
CA ASN A 43 51.05 -22.10 -15.42
C ASN A 43 50.94 -23.52 -14.88
N ASN A 44 50.49 -23.71 -13.65
CA ASN A 44 50.28 -25.05 -13.10
C ASN A 44 49.23 -25.84 -13.87
N TYR A 45 48.08 -25.24 -14.19
CA TYR A 45 47.05 -25.92 -14.99
C TYR A 45 47.54 -26.21 -16.43
N LYS A 46 48.23 -25.25 -17.05
CA LYS A 46 48.84 -25.53 -18.38
C LYS A 46 49.78 -26.67 -18.35
N LYS A 47 50.68 -26.74 -17.37
CA LYS A 47 51.64 -27.84 -17.21
C LYS A 47 50.95 -29.17 -16.95
N GLN A 48 50.00 -29.21 -16.04
CA GLN A 48 49.28 -30.40 -15.63
C GLN A 48 48.51 -31.03 -16.79
N PHE A 49 47.80 -30.22 -17.61
CA PHE A 49 47.03 -30.73 -18.75
C PHE A 49 47.88 -30.91 -20.03
N SER A 50 49.08 -30.32 -20.14
CA SER A 50 49.99 -30.61 -21.25
C SER A 50 50.75 -31.92 -21.07
N GLU A 51 50.84 -32.44 -19.88
CA GLU A 51 51.51 -33.72 -19.55
C GLU A 51 50.51 -34.91 -19.55
N ASP A 52 49.19 -34.66 -19.67
CA ASP A 52 48.15 -35.68 -19.63
C ASP A 52 47.34 -35.76 -20.92
N ASP A 53 47.64 -36.74 -21.71
CA ASP A 53 47.01 -36.99 -23.01
C ASP A 53 45.52 -37.42 -22.97
N SER A 54 44.97 -37.64 -21.76
CA SER A 54 43.58 -38.03 -21.55
C SER A 54 42.60 -36.88 -21.70
N PHE A 55 43.08 -35.61 -21.66
CA PHE A 55 42.28 -34.38 -21.70
C PHE A 55 42.66 -33.51 -22.92
N ILE A 56 41.69 -32.72 -23.38
CA ILE A 56 41.93 -31.58 -24.28
C ILE A 56 41.81 -30.32 -23.43
N PHE A 57 42.89 -29.60 -23.24
CA PHE A 57 42.88 -28.36 -22.46
C PHE A 57 42.35 -27.19 -23.28
N VAL A 58 41.15 -26.68 -22.92
CA VAL A 58 40.50 -25.57 -23.63
C VAL A 58 41.13 -24.24 -23.25
N GLY A 59 41.50 -24.05 -21.99
CA GLY A 59 42.13 -22.84 -21.52
C GLY A 59 41.84 -22.48 -20.05
N VAL A 60 42.29 -21.31 -19.66
CA VAL A 60 42.04 -20.75 -18.31
C VAL A 60 41.16 -19.51 -18.41
N TYR A 61 40.06 -19.55 -17.70
CA TYR A 61 39.18 -18.40 -17.47
C TYR A 61 39.51 -17.76 -16.13
N GLY A 62 39.60 -16.46 -16.06
CA GLY A 62 40.01 -15.80 -14.82
C GLY A 62 39.34 -14.47 -14.58
N ASP A 63 39.09 -14.20 -13.28
CA ASP A 63 38.56 -12.92 -12.80
C ASP A 63 39.45 -12.34 -11.70
N ALA A 64 39.84 -11.07 -11.82
CA ALA A 64 40.51 -10.33 -10.76
C ALA A 64 39.50 -9.73 -9.80
N GLY A 65 39.60 -10.04 -8.52
CA GLY A 65 38.76 -9.42 -7.48
C GLY A 65 39.16 -7.97 -7.24
N ILE A 66 38.23 -7.03 -7.45
CA ILE A 66 38.32 -5.66 -6.94
C ILE A 66 37.50 -5.60 -5.65
N SER A 67 38.07 -4.93 -4.62
CA SER A 67 37.50 -4.88 -3.26
C SER A 67 36.03 -4.47 -3.18
N GLY A 68 35.27 -5.17 -2.48
CA GLY A 68 34.21 -5.02 -1.48
C GLY A 68 32.92 -4.25 -1.81
N THR A 69 32.78 -3.36 -2.79
CA THR A 69 31.59 -2.50 -2.87
C THR A 69 31.07 -2.15 -4.25
N ARG A 70 31.64 -2.62 -5.34
CA ARG A 70 31.09 -2.39 -6.69
C ARG A 70 30.93 -3.70 -7.43
N THR A 71 29.84 -3.80 -8.17
CA THR A 71 29.49 -4.90 -9.09
C THR A 71 30.67 -5.16 -10.03
N CYS A 72 31.57 -6.09 -9.64
CA CYS A 72 32.66 -6.51 -10.47
C CYS A 72 32.09 -7.43 -11.54
N ASN A 73 32.23 -7.09 -12.80
CA ASN A 73 31.87 -7.97 -13.90
C ASN A 73 32.76 -9.23 -13.77
N ARG A 74 32.11 -10.40 -13.73
CA ARG A 74 32.78 -11.70 -13.82
C ARG A 74 32.86 -12.13 -15.28
N ASP A 75 33.51 -11.29 -16.07
CA ASP A 75 33.52 -11.49 -17.53
C ASP A 75 34.19 -12.82 -17.89
N GLY A 76 35.24 -13.21 -17.18
CA GLY A 76 35.90 -14.50 -17.34
C GLY A 76 34.98 -15.67 -16.99
N PHE A 77 34.28 -15.62 -15.88
CA PHE A 77 33.35 -16.65 -15.46
C PHE A 77 32.14 -16.74 -16.42
N LEU A 78 31.56 -15.62 -16.80
CA LEU A 78 30.40 -15.59 -17.69
C LEU A 78 30.74 -16.11 -19.08
N ASN A 79 31.94 -15.78 -19.62
CA ASN A 79 32.43 -16.31 -20.86
C ASN A 79 32.64 -17.85 -20.79
N MET A 80 33.17 -18.34 -19.67
CA MET A 80 33.28 -19.78 -19.43
C MET A 80 31.93 -20.49 -19.46
N ILE A 81 30.93 -19.93 -18.74
CA ILE A 81 29.58 -20.49 -18.71
C ILE A 81 28.94 -20.45 -20.12
N GLU A 82 29.17 -19.38 -20.89
CA GLU A 82 28.67 -19.28 -22.25
C GLU A 82 29.32 -20.35 -23.17
N ASP A 83 30.62 -20.59 -23.03
CA ASP A 83 31.32 -21.62 -23.78
C ASP A 83 30.91 -23.05 -23.38
N CYS A 84 30.55 -23.22 -22.07
CA CYS A 84 29.88 -24.43 -21.60
C CYS A 84 28.52 -24.65 -22.29
N ARG A 85 27.69 -23.60 -22.35
CA ARG A 85 26.38 -23.66 -23.06
C ARG A 85 26.51 -23.97 -24.55
N LYS A 86 27.61 -23.56 -25.18
CA LYS A 86 27.95 -23.88 -26.59
C LYS A 86 28.49 -25.30 -26.75
N GLY A 87 28.66 -26.04 -25.68
CA GLY A 87 29.21 -27.40 -25.72
C GLY A 87 30.71 -27.45 -26.02
N LEU A 88 31.46 -26.41 -25.67
CA LEU A 88 32.92 -26.34 -25.91
C LEU A 88 33.73 -26.88 -24.73
N ILE A 89 33.11 -27.08 -23.58
CA ILE A 89 33.74 -27.53 -22.32
C ILE A 89 32.90 -28.67 -21.75
N ASP A 90 33.58 -29.74 -21.33
CA ASP A 90 32.97 -30.93 -20.73
C ASP A 90 33.24 -30.99 -19.22
N CYS A 91 34.34 -30.36 -18.74
CA CYS A 91 34.70 -30.32 -17.34
C CYS A 91 35.38 -28.99 -16.98
N ILE A 92 35.04 -28.44 -15.81
CA ILE A 92 35.68 -27.25 -15.24
C ILE A 92 36.50 -27.67 -14.02
N TRP A 93 37.75 -27.28 -13.97
CA TRP A 93 38.62 -27.43 -12.82
C TRP A 93 38.75 -26.11 -12.07
N THR A 94 38.54 -26.14 -10.78
CA THR A 94 38.70 -24.95 -9.93
C THR A 94 39.27 -25.33 -8.54
N LYS A 95 40.07 -24.44 -8.00
CA LYS A 95 40.80 -24.71 -6.78
C LYS A 95 39.93 -25.07 -5.55
N SER A 96 38.72 -24.47 -5.46
CA SER A 96 37.79 -24.74 -4.36
C SER A 96 36.40 -24.17 -4.68
N VAL A 97 35.40 -24.68 -3.99
CA VAL A 97 34.02 -24.21 -4.00
C VAL A 97 33.92 -22.69 -3.78
N SER A 98 34.67 -22.16 -2.81
CA SER A 98 34.71 -20.73 -2.48
C SER A 98 35.33 -19.85 -3.58
N ARG A 99 36.09 -20.41 -4.51
CA ARG A 99 36.66 -19.71 -5.66
C ARG A 99 35.74 -19.75 -6.86
N PHE A 100 34.90 -20.78 -7.00
CA PHE A 100 33.94 -20.92 -8.09
C PHE A 100 32.81 -19.89 -7.99
N GLY A 101 32.11 -19.78 -6.88
CA GLY A 101 31.05 -18.80 -6.67
C GLY A 101 31.45 -17.59 -5.83
N ARG A 102 30.63 -16.52 -5.85
CA ARG A 102 30.77 -15.37 -4.94
C ARG A 102 30.15 -15.63 -3.57
N ASN A 103 29.11 -16.40 -3.58
CA ASN A 103 28.36 -16.84 -2.41
C ASN A 103 27.83 -18.24 -2.67
N THR A 104 27.26 -18.84 -1.67
CA THR A 104 26.73 -20.20 -1.72
C THR A 104 25.61 -20.36 -2.73
N VAL A 105 24.76 -19.33 -2.89
CA VAL A 105 23.63 -19.34 -3.85
C VAL A 105 24.10 -19.34 -5.29
N ASP A 106 25.05 -18.47 -5.65
CA ASP A 106 25.62 -18.43 -7.01
C ASP A 106 26.30 -19.78 -7.36
N THR A 107 27.07 -20.33 -6.42
CA THR A 107 27.72 -21.63 -6.61
C THR A 107 26.68 -22.69 -6.91
N LEU A 108 25.62 -22.75 -6.13
CA LEU A 108 24.55 -23.74 -6.29
C LEU A 108 23.84 -23.62 -7.63
N ILE A 109 23.49 -22.40 -8.05
CA ILE A 109 22.78 -22.13 -9.31
C ILE A 109 23.61 -22.59 -10.50
N PHE A 110 24.87 -22.11 -10.59
CA PHE A 110 25.73 -22.44 -11.73
C PHE A 110 26.16 -23.90 -11.75
N THR A 111 26.43 -24.52 -10.60
CA THR A 111 26.78 -25.95 -10.58
C THR A 111 25.60 -26.82 -11.00
N ARG A 112 24.36 -26.48 -10.61
CA ARG A 112 23.15 -27.19 -11.07
C ARG A 112 22.90 -26.99 -12.57
N GLU A 113 23.11 -25.78 -13.07
CA GLU A 113 23.02 -25.50 -14.51
C GLU A 113 24.01 -26.34 -15.33
N LEU A 114 25.29 -26.33 -14.92
CA LEU A 114 26.35 -27.11 -15.59
C LEU A 114 26.06 -28.60 -15.53
N ARG A 115 25.62 -29.12 -14.39
CA ARG A 115 25.19 -30.51 -14.25
C ARG A 115 24.03 -30.87 -15.16
N ALA A 116 23.06 -29.99 -15.32
CA ALA A 116 21.95 -30.20 -16.28
C ALA A 116 22.41 -30.25 -17.74
N LEU A 117 23.55 -29.61 -18.08
CA LEU A 117 24.21 -29.67 -19.36
C LEU A 117 25.16 -30.90 -19.48
N GLY A 118 25.30 -31.72 -18.46
CA GLY A 118 26.23 -32.84 -18.42
C GLY A 118 27.69 -32.45 -18.21
N ILE A 119 27.95 -31.23 -17.74
CA ILE A 119 29.30 -30.68 -17.53
C ILE A 119 29.68 -30.83 -16.06
N ASP A 120 30.82 -31.43 -15.78
CA ASP A 120 31.35 -31.62 -14.47
C ASP A 120 32.12 -30.39 -13.95
N VAL A 121 32.06 -30.16 -12.65
CA VAL A 121 32.91 -29.17 -11.94
C VAL A 121 33.71 -29.91 -10.90
N TYR A 122 35.02 -29.95 -11.04
CA TYR A 122 35.93 -30.54 -10.11
C TYR A 122 36.50 -29.48 -9.15
N PHE A 123 36.26 -29.68 -7.88
CA PHE A 123 36.76 -28.82 -6.78
C PHE A 123 38.01 -29.50 -6.15
N GLU A 124 39.20 -29.02 -6.55
CA GLU A 124 40.45 -29.66 -6.16
C GLU A 124 40.68 -29.79 -4.64
N LYS A 125 40.44 -28.67 -3.91
CA LYS A 125 40.67 -28.65 -2.47
C LYS A 125 39.78 -29.63 -1.72
N GLU A 126 38.54 -29.72 -2.15
CA GLU A 126 37.54 -30.60 -1.56
C GLU A 126 37.62 -32.02 -2.12
N ASN A 127 38.32 -32.21 -3.27
CA ASN A 127 38.42 -33.46 -4.00
C ASN A 127 37.03 -34.05 -4.38
N ILE A 128 36.16 -33.21 -4.96
CA ILE A 128 34.76 -33.54 -5.27
C ILE A 128 34.45 -33.18 -6.68
N HIS A 129 33.82 -34.12 -7.38
CA HIS A 129 33.18 -33.92 -8.70
C HIS A 129 31.70 -33.60 -8.53
N SER A 130 31.23 -32.54 -9.22
CA SER A 130 29.84 -32.06 -9.08
C SER A 130 28.80 -33.05 -9.55
N ILE A 131 29.15 -33.91 -10.51
CA ILE A 131 28.27 -34.93 -11.08
C ILE A 131 28.10 -36.14 -10.16
N GLU A 132 29.09 -36.44 -9.33
CA GLU A 132 29.06 -37.57 -8.41
C GLU A 132 28.09 -37.40 -7.25
N TYR A 133 27.79 -38.49 -6.53
CA TYR A 133 26.89 -38.47 -5.35
C TYR A 133 27.40 -37.54 -4.27
N ALA A 134 28.73 -37.52 -4.02
CA ALA A 134 29.34 -36.60 -3.06
C ALA A 134 29.10 -35.11 -3.43
N GLY A 135 29.15 -34.80 -4.72
CA GLY A 135 28.79 -33.45 -5.25
C GLY A 135 27.34 -33.09 -4.98
N GLU A 136 26.39 -34.02 -5.17
CA GLU A 136 24.99 -33.78 -4.87
C GLU A 136 24.71 -33.53 -3.38
N LEU A 137 25.36 -34.33 -2.51
CA LEU A 137 25.29 -34.11 -1.07
C LEU A 137 25.87 -32.75 -0.69
N LEU A 138 27.02 -32.37 -1.23
CA LEU A 138 27.64 -31.06 -1.02
C LEU A 138 26.69 -29.93 -1.44
N LEU A 139 26.09 -30.00 -2.63
CA LEU A 139 25.14 -28.99 -3.14
C LEU A 139 23.90 -28.89 -2.26
N THR A 140 23.39 -30.00 -1.74
CA THR A 140 22.26 -30.02 -0.82
C THR A 140 22.59 -29.34 0.52
N LEU A 141 23.75 -29.66 1.08
CA LEU A 141 24.24 -29.01 2.32
C LEU A 141 24.46 -27.51 2.10
N MET A 142 25.08 -27.13 0.98
CA MET A 142 25.28 -25.72 0.63
C MET A 142 23.95 -24.96 0.48
N ALA A 143 22.92 -25.58 -0.12
CA ALA A 143 21.60 -24.99 -0.21
C ALA A 143 20.99 -24.73 1.17
N ALA A 144 21.06 -25.70 2.07
CA ALA A 144 20.55 -25.58 3.44
C ALA A 144 21.30 -24.49 4.22
N PHE A 145 22.63 -24.42 4.08
CA PHE A 145 23.42 -23.35 4.71
C PHE A 145 23.08 -21.97 4.16
N ALA A 146 22.94 -21.82 2.83
CA ALA A 146 22.57 -20.54 2.20
C ALA A 146 21.19 -20.06 2.66
N GLU A 147 20.22 -20.95 2.77
CA GLU A 147 18.90 -20.65 3.30
C GLU A 147 18.97 -20.20 4.77
N SER A 148 19.71 -20.94 5.59
CA SER A 148 19.90 -20.62 7.00
C SER A 148 20.61 -19.27 7.20
N GLU A 149 21.66 -18.99 6.43
CA GLU A 149 22.40 -17.72 6.48
C GLU A 149 21.52 -16.54 6.08
N SER A 150 20.75 -16.67 5.01
CA SER A 150 19.80 -15.67 4.56
C SER A 150 18.74 -15.36 5.62
N LYS A 151 18.22 -16.41 6.27
CA LYS A 151 17.25 -16.28 7.38
C LYS A 151 17.87 -15.56 8.58
N ASN A 152 19.04 -16.00 9.02
CA ASN A 152 19.77 -15.40 10.15
C ASN A 152 20.10 -13.93 9.89
N MET A 153 20.55 -13.58 8.67
CA MET A 153 20.83 -12.20 8.27
C MET A 153 19.57 -11.34 8.36
N SER A 154 18.44 -11.83 7.83
CA SER A 154 17.16 -11.14 7.90
C SER A 154 16.66 -10.96 9.33
N GLU A 155 16.80 -11.97 10.17
CA GLU A 155 16.45 -11.91 11.60
C GLU A 155 17.31 -10.87 12.33
N ASN A 156 18.62 -10.85 12.09
CA ASN A 156 19.54 -9.88 12.68
C ASN A 156 19.23 -8.45 12.27
N ILE A 157 18.94 -8.21 10.96
CA ILE A 157 18.52 -6.89 10.47
C ILE A 157 17.20 -6.46 11.13
N THR A 158 16.26 -7.39 11.24
CA THR A 158 14.96 -7.12 11.87
C THR A 158 15.10 -6.83 13.34
N TRP A 159 15.92 -7.61 14.05
CA TRP A 159 16.24 -7.40 15.46
C TRP A 159 16.92 -6.04 15.69
N GLY A 160 17.92 -5.70 14.89
CA GLY A 160 18.60 -4.41 14.97
C GLY A 160 17.68 -3.21 14.69
N LYS A 161 16.71 -3.35 13.75
CA LYS A 161 15.66 -2.33 13.52
C LYS A 161 14.74 -2.19 14.73
N ARG A 162 14.29 -3.31 15.31
CA ARG A 162 13.41 -3.30 16.51
C ARG A 162 14.08 -2.62 17.69
N ARG A 163 15.36 -2.93 17.96
CA ARG A 163 16.13 -2.27 19.03
C ARG A 163 16.24 -0.77 18.84
N ARG A 164 16.49 -0.31 17.61
CA ARG A 164 16.48 1.14 17.32
C ARG A 164 15.11 1.76 17.54
N PHE A 165 14.02 1.06 17.20
CA PHE A 165 12.66 1.54 17.45
C PHE A 165 12.36 1.63 18.95
N GLU A 166 12.76 0.65 19.74
CA GLU A 166 12.65 0.66 21.21
C GLU A 166 13.38 1.85 21.84
N GLN A 167 14.52 2.22 21.28
CA GLN A 167 15.31 3.37 21.71
C GLN A 167 14.81 4.71 21.17
N GLY A 168 13.77 4.69 20.34
CA GLY A 168 13.22 5.92 19.72
C GLY A 168 14.13 6.56 18.66
N LEU A 169 15.11 5.82 18.13
CA LEU A 169 16.05 6.32 17.13
C LEU A 169 15.35 6.44 15.76
N VAL A 170 15.06 7.66 15.36
CA VAL A 170 14.31 8.00 14.14
C VAL A 170 15.23 8.31 12.95
N GLU A 171 16.54 8.39 13.17
CA GLU A 171 17.55 8.77 12.17
C GLU A 171 17.54 7.90 10.91
N ALA A 172 17.09 6.64 11.04
CA ALA A 172 16.99 5.70 9.93
C ALA A 172 15.72 5.89 9.06
N ILE A 173 14.84 6.85 9.40
CA ILE A 173 13.58 7.04 8.68
C ILE A 173 13.73 8.16 7.66
N THR A 174 13.66 7.77 6.40
CA THR A 174 13.73 8.70 5.28
C THR A 174 12.44 9.51 5.17
N VAL A 175 12.57 10.83 5.12
CA VAL A 175 11.47 11.77 4.81
C VAL A 175 11.53 12.31 3.38
N SER A 176 12.45 11.78 2.57
CA SER A 176 12.68 12.23 1.19
C SER A 176 11.45 12.20 0.30
N ASN A 177 10.50 11.31 0.61
CA ASN A 177 9.25 11.16 -0.15
C ASN A 177 8.08 12.01 0.38
N LEU A 178 8.29 12.76 1.48
CA LEU A 178 7.25 13.57 2.08
C LEU A 178 7.26 14.99 1.49
N LEU A 179 6.10 15.45 1.05
CA LEU A 179 5.88 16.84 0.67
C LEU A 179 6.08 17.75 1.89
N GLY A 180 6.83 18.83 1.76
CA GLY A 180 7.05 19.76 2.86
C GLY A 180 8.33 19.52 3.67
N PHE A 181 9.03 18.40 3.45
CA PHE A 181 10.28 18.09 4.14
C PHE A 181 11.46 17.83 3.20
N ARG A 182 12.65 18.17 3.67
CA ARG A 182 13.94 17.77 3.08
C ARG A 182 14.83 17.22 4.17
N GLN A 183 15.67 16.27 3.80
CA GLN A 183 16.67 15.70 4.70
C GLN A 183 18.05 15.84 4.07
N ASN A 184 18.94 16.58 4.73
CA ASN A 184 20.33 16.75 4.35
C ASN A 184 21.21 16.37 5.53
N ASN A 185 22.15 15.44 5.33
CA ASN A 185 23.07 14.96 6.37
C ASN A 185 22.37 14.58 7.70
N GLY A 186 21.23 13.91 7.62
CA GLY A 186 20.44 13.50 8.79
C GLY A 186 19.53 14.61 9.37
N VAL A 187 19.72 15.87 9.02
CA VAL A 187 18.91 16.99 9.51
C VAL A 187 17.67 17.17 8.64
N ILE A 188 16.50 17.16 9.28
CA ILE A 188 15.22 17.34 8.62
C ILE A 188 14.81 18.81 8.70
N THR A 189 14.51 19.39 7.55
CA THR A 189 14.10 20.79 7.42
C THR A 189 12.76 20.92 6.71
N VAL A 190 12.00 21.96 7.05
CA VAL A 190 10.71 22.27 6.40
C VAL A 190 10.94 23.13 5.16
N VAL A 191 10.41 22.68 4.03
CA VAL A 191 10.38 23.48 2.78
C VAL A 191 9.16 24.38 2.82
N LYS A 192 9.36 25.68 2.99
CA LYS A 192 8.30 26.67 3.23
C LYS A 192 7.18 26.62 2.19
N GLU A 193 7.50 26.53 0.90
CA GLU A 193 6.51 26.53 -0.19
C GLU A 193 5.66 25.25 -0.18
N GLU A 194 6.29 24.10 -0.04
CA GLU A 194 5.57 22.83 0.04
C GLU A 194 4.73 22.72 1.33
N ALA A 195 5.24 23.26 2.43
CA ALA A 195 4.50 23.32 3.70
C ALA A 195 3.23 24.19 3.60
N LYS A 196 3.20 25.21 2.74
CA LYS A 196 1.96 25.97 2.45
C LYS A 196 0.89 25.05 1.86
N THR A 197 1.29 24.17 0.94
CA THR A 197 0.37 23.20 0.33
C THR A 197 -0.15 22.20 1.37
N VAL A 198 0.72 21.68 2.23
CA VAL A 198 0.31 20.78 3.32
C VAL A 198 -0.69 21.48 4.26
N ARG A 199 -0.37 22.71 4.71
CA ARG A 199 -1.27 23.50 5.55
C ARG A 199 -2.61 23.80 4.87
N ARG A 200 -2.61 24.05 3.56
CA ARG A 200 -3.83 24.23 2.77
C ARG A 200 -4.70 22.97 2.79
N ILE A 201 -4.13 21.79 2.56
CA ILE A 201 -4.85 20.52 2.57
C ILE A 201 -5.52 20.28 3.93
N PHE A 202 -4.79 20.49 5.03
CA PHE A 202 -5.35 20.33 6.37
C PHE A 202 -6.44 21.37 6.67
N ARG A 203 -6.22 22.64 6.33
CA ARG A 203 -7.20 23.72 6.54
C ARG A 203 -8.48 23.46 5.74
N GLU A 204 -8.40 23.10 4.47
CA GLU A 204 -9.57 22.80 3.64
C GLU A 204 -10.34 21.59 4.19
N PHE A 205 -9.63 20.54 4.67
CA PHE A 205 -10.28 19.38 5.25
C PHE A 205 -10.97 19.72 6.60
N LEU A 206 -10.35 20.51 7.45
CA LEU A 206 -10.96 21.05 8.68
C LEU A 206 -12.15 21.94 8.36
N ASP A 207 -12.13 22.63 7.23
CA ASP A 207 -13.26 23.41 6.69
C ASP A 207 -14.35 22.54 6.01
N PHE A 208 -14.28 21.21 6.21
CA PHE A 208 -15.25 20.21 5.71
C PHE A 208 -15.30 20.06 4.19
N TYR A 209 -14.23 20.41 3.47
CA TYR A 209 -14.07 19.99 2.08
C TYR A 209 -13.79 18.48 2.04
N SER A 210 -14.37 17.78 1.08
CA SER A 210 -14.04 16.38 0.83
C SER A 210 -12.63 16.25 0.25
N MET A 211 -11.99 15.09 0.44
CA MET A 211 -10.68 14.82 -0.15
C MET A 211 -10.70 14.95 -1.69
N ALA A 212 -11.84 14.66 -2.35
CA ALA A 212 -12.01 14.84 -3.79
C ALA A 212 -12.01 16.33 -4.19
N GLU A 213 -12.74 17.17 -3.46
CA GLU A 213 -12.78 18.63 -3.71
C GLU A 213 -11.39 19.25 -3.49
N ILE A 214 -10.68 18.85 -2.43
CA ILE A 214 -9.30 19.29 -2.17
C ILE A 214 -8.39 18.89 -3.34
N THR A 215 -8.48 17.63 -3.79
CA THR A 215 -7.69 17.12 -4.91
C THR A 215 -7.95 17.92 -6.18
N GLN A 216 -9.21 18.17 -6.51
CA GLN A 216 -9.60 18.99 -7.68
C GLN A 216 -9.12 20.43 -7.56
N GLY A 217 -9.19 21.03 -6.37
CA GLY A 217 -8.66 22.36 -6.10
C GLY A 217 -7.16 22.45 -6.35
N LEU A 218 -6.37 21.47 -5.89
CA LEU A 218 -4.93 21.41 -6.11
C LEU A 218 -4.58 21.25 -7.60
N ILE A 219 -5.34 20.44 -8.35
CA ILE A 219 -5.17 20.25 -9.80
C ILE A 219 -5.49 21.54 -10.55
N ARG A 220 -6.65 22.17 -10.26
CA ARG A 220 -7.09 23.41 -10.89
C ARG A 220 -6.05 24.53 -10.71
N ASP A 221 -5.49 24.64 -9.51
CA ASP A 221 -4.53 25.66 -9.15
C ASP A 221 -3.10 25.29 -9.57
N LYS A 222 -2.92 24.18 -10.31
CA LYS A 222 -1.65 23.67 -10.87
C LYS A 222 -0.53 23.53 -9.82
N ILE A 223 -0.89 23.16 -8.59
CA ILE A 223 0.11 22.99 -7.53
C ILE A 223 0.89 21.69 -7.79
N PRO A 224 2.23 21.72 -7.80
CA PRO A 224 3.04 20.53 -8.05
C PRO A 224 2.97 19.56 -6.86
N THR A 225 3.04 18.27 -7.13
CA THR A 225 3.32 17.24 -6.12
C THR A 225 4.82 17.18 -5.86
N ARG A 226 5.23 16.41 -4.85
CA ARG A 226 6.66 16.23 -4.49
C ARG A 226 7.55 15.81 -5.66
N PHE A 227 7.03 14.99 -6.57
CA PHE A 227 7.74 14.43 -7.73
C PHE A 227 7.10 14.83 -9.07
N ASN A 228 6.37 15.94 -9.12
CA ASN A 228 5.66 16.42 -10.31
C ASN A 228 4.68 15.40 -10.92
N GLY A 229 4.19 14.46 -10.11
CA GLY A 229 3.15 13.51 -10.49
C GLY A 229 1.75 14.15 -10.44
N LYS A 230 0.74 13.31 -10.65
CA LYS A 230 -0.67 13.75 -10.57
C LYS A 230 -1.16 13.73 -9.12
N TRP A 231 -2.00 14.70 -8.77
CA TRP A 231 -2.75 14.65 -7.53
C TRP A 231 -3.85 13.59 -7.59
N GLU A 232 -3.91 12.77 -6.56
CA GLU A 232 -4.93 11.73 -6.37
C GLU A 232 -5.52 11.82 -4.96
N ILE A 233 -6.75 11.34 -4.79
CA ILE A 233 -7.44 11.32 -3.48
C ILE A 233 -6.63 10.52 -2.45
N THR A 234 -5.97 9.45 -2.90
CA THR A 234 -5.09 8.60 -2.08
C THR A 234 -3.90 9.39 -1.53
N LEU A 235 -3.30 10.28 -2.34
CA LEU A 235 -2.18 11.12 -1.91
C LEU A 235 -2.64 12.14 -0.85
N VAL A 236 -3.78 12.80 -1.07
CA VAL A 236 -4.38 13.71 -0.08
C VAL A 236 -4.67 12.97 1.22
N ARG A 237 -5.26 11.78 1.15
CA ARG A 237 -5.52 10.94 2.32
C ARG A 237 -4.22 10.58 3.07
N ASN A 238 -3.17 10.18 2.34
CA ASN A 238 -1.88 9.84 2.93
C ASN A 238 -1.25 11.05 3.66
N ILE A 239 -1.38 12.26 3.10
CA ILE A 239 -0.94 13.49 3.76
C ILE A 239 -1.73 13.72 5.05
N LEU A 240 -3.05 13.65 5.00
CA LEU A 240 -3.93 13.90 6.17
C LEU A 240 -3.74 12.87 7.30
N THR A 241 -3.35 11.63 6.98
CA THR A 241 -3.20 10.55 7.97
C THR A 241 -1.78 10.40 8.51
N ASN A 242 -0.80 11.13 7.97
CA ASN A 242 0.60 10.99 8.36
C ASN A 242 0.93 11.85 9.58
N GLU A 243 1.25 11.20 10.70
CA GLU A 243 1.60 11.84 11.97
C GLU A 243 2.88 12.70 11.91
N LYS A 244 3.73 12.46 10.92
CA LYS A 244 4.98 13.24 10.75
C LYS A 244 4.72 14.72 10.54
N TYR A 245 3.57 15.08 9.96
CA TYR A 245 3.18 16.48 9.78
C TYR A 245 2.85 17.18 11.11
N ALA A 246 2.46 16.41 12.13
CA ALA A 246 2.27 16.91 13.49
C ALA A 246 3.55 16.90 14.35
N GLY A 247 4.67 16.44 13.78
CA GLY A 247 5.96 16.37 14.46
C GLY A 247 6.27 15.02 15.09
N ASP A 248 5.35 14.08 15.08
CA ASP A 248 5.50 12.76 15.71
C ASP A 248 5.93 11.70 14.68
N CYS A 249 6.40 10.55 15.16
CA CYS A 249 6.70 9.41 14.32
C CYS A 249 6.21 8.11 14.95
N LEU A 250 5.34 7.40 14.25
CA LEU A 250 4.90 6.07 14.63
C LEU A 250 5.77 5.04 13.93
N LEU A 251 6.59 4.34 14.72
CA LEU A 251 7.49 3.30 14.27
C LEU A 251 6.79 1.95 14.22
N GLN A 252 7.32 1.04 13.41
CA GLN A 252 6.82 -0.34 13.24
C GLN A 252 5.37 -0.42 12.74
N LYS A 253 4.99 0.50 11.82
CA LYS A 253 3.69 0.45 11.12
C LYS A 253 3.52 -0.79 10.23
N HIS A 254 4.63 -1.32 9.72
CA HIS A 254 4.67 -2.50 8.86
C HIS A 254 5.72 -3.46 9.38
N TYR A 255 5.53 -4.75 9.09
CA TYR A 255 6.54 -5.76 9.35
C TYR A 255 6.58 -6.79 8.21
N ILE A 256 7.72 -7.46 8.06
CA ILE A 256 7.92 -8.50 7.06
C ILE A 256 7.48 -9.82 7.68
N VAL A 257 6.54 -10.52 7.06
CA VAL A 257 6.05 -11.83 7.52
C VAL A 257 6.98 -12.94 7.04
N ASN A 258 7.40 -12.86 5.78
CA ASN A 258 8.30 -13.83 5.18
C ASN A 258 9.53 -13.09 4.62
N PRO A 259 10.72 -13.32 5.20
CA PRO A 259 11.96 -12.69 4.74
C PRO A 259 12.33 -13.03 3.30
N ILE A 260 12.00 -14.23 2.83
CA ILE A 260 12.34 -14.73 1.49
C ILE A 260 11.46 -14.04 0.42
N GLU A 261 10.17 -13.90 0.70
CA GLU A 261 9.22 -13.26 -0.22
C GLU A 261 9.19 -11.73 -0.08
N HIS A 262 9.88 -11.15 0.89
CA HIS A 262 9.85 -9.73 1.25
C HIS A 262 8.43 -9.15 1.43
N ARG A 263 7.46 -10.00 1.78
CA ARG A 263 6.07 -9.61 1.95
C ARG A 263 5.88 -8.78 3.21
N SER A 264 5.64 -7.48 3.01
CA SER A 264 5.35 -6.53 4.07
C SER A 264 3.85 -6.44 4.32
N VAL A 265 3.43 -6.47 5.59
CA VAL A 265 2.04 -6.28 6.01
C VAL A 265 1.92 -5.16 7.03
N ILE A 266 0.72 -4.56 7.10
CA ILE A 266 0.41 -3.51 8.07
C ILE A 266 0.34 -4.13 9.47
N ASN A 267 1.03 -3.52 10.42
CA ASN A 267 0.95 -3.90 11.83
C ASN A 267 -0.34 -3.32 12.45
N THR A 268 -1.31 -4.19 12.68
CA THR A 268 -2.59 -3.83 13.32
C THR A 268 -2.61 -4.16 14.82
N GLY A 269 -1.43 -4.52 15.40
CA GLY A 269 -1.29 -4.87 16.82
C GLY A 269 -0.53 -6.18 17.06
N GLN A 270 -0.06 -6.87 16.00
CA GLN A 270 0.72 -8.10 16.12
C GLN A 270 2.11 -7.87 16.75
N LEU A 271 2.68 -6.70 16.50
CA LEU A 271 3.94 -6.27 17.07
C LEU A 271 3.78 -4.93 17.77
N THR A 272 4.59 -4.69 18.80
CA THR A 272 4.61 -3.39 19.51
C THR A 272 4.92 -2.25 18.54
N ARG A 273 4.12 -1.19 18.58
CA ARG A 273 4.38 0.05 17.84
C ARG A 273 4.94 1.08 18.81
N TYR A 274 5.88 1.88 18.37
CA TYR A 274 6.53 2.89 19.18
C TYR A 274 6.19 4.27 18.64
N LEU A 275 5.64 5.14 19.49
CA LEU A 275 5.38 6.54 19.15
C LEU A 275 6.51 7.39 19.71
N VAL A 276 7.19 8.11 18.83
CA VAL A 276 8.21 9.09 19.20
C VAL A 276 7.61 10.47 18.94
N GLU A 277 7.44 11.26 20.00
CA GLU A 277 6.86 12.58 19.92
C GLU A 277 7.93 13.64 19.63
N GLY A 278 7.55 14.68 18.86
CA GLY A 278 8.43 15.83 18.59
C GLY A 278 9.72 15.52 17.82
N CYS A 279 9.77 14.41 17.08
CA CYS A 279 10.96 14.00 16.32
C CYS A 279 11.12 14.72 14.97
N TYR A 280 10.07 15.43 14.52
CA TYR A 280 10.08 16.22 13.30
C TYR A 280 9.69 17.67 13.57
N PRO A 281 10.17 18.65 12.77
CA PRO A 281 9.64 20.01 12.82
C PRO A 281 8.17 19.97 12.33
N ALA A 282 7.23 20.30 13.23
CA ALA A 282 5.82 20.23 12.92
C ALA A 282 5.40 21.27 11.86
N ILE A 283 4.65 20.82 10.85
CA ILE A 283 4.02 21.69 9.85
C ILE A 283 2.60 22.06 10.29
N ILE A 284 1.91 21.15 10.98
CA ILE A 284 0.54 21.26 11.48
C ILE A 284 0.55 21.13 13.00
N LYS A 285 -0.37 21.81 13.68
CA LYS A 285 -0.55 21.63 15.12
C LYS A 285 -1.07 20.23 15.44
N LYS A 286 -0.61 19.65 16.54
CA LYS A 286 -1.00 18.29 16.97
C LYS A 286 -2.51 18.16 17.20
N GLU A 287 -3.14 19.20 17.77
CA GLU A 287 -4.58 19.24 18.00
C GLU A 287 -5.36 19.17 16.68
N ASP A 288 -4.94 19.96 15.67
CA ASP A 288 -5.59 19.96 14.34
C ASP A 288 -5.44 18.60 13.66
N TRP A 289 -4.27 17.96 13.77
CA TRP A 289 -4.05 16.62 13.25
C TRP A 289 -4.95 15.59 13.92
N LEU A 290 -5.08 15.62 15.26
CA LEU A 290 -5.95 14.71 16.00
C LEU A 290 -7.42 14.88 15.59
N VAL A 291 -7.91 16.12 15.45
CA VAL A 291 -9.26 16.39 14.94
C VAL A 291 -9.46 15.77 13.56
N VAL A 292 -8.49 15.93 12.65
CA VAL A 292 -8.53 15.35 11.31
C VAL A 292 -8.60 13.82 11.38
N GLN A 293 -7.85 13.15 12.26
CA GLN A 293 -7.94 11.69 12.44
C GLN A 293 -9.34 11.25 12.86
N GLU A 294 -9.96 11.94 13.83
CA GLU A 294 -11.32 11.63 14.26
C GLU A 294 -12.37 11.91 13.16
N MET A 295 -12.19 12.96 12.37
CA MET A 295 -13.03 13.20 11.19
C MET A 295 -12.92 12.05 10.17
N ILE A 296 -11.71 11.59 9.88
CA ILE A 296 -11.48 10.51 8.91
C ILE A 296 -12.08 9.17 9.39
N LYS A 297 -11.99 8.84 10.68
CA LYS A 297 -12.60 7.63 11.26
C LYS A 297 -14.12 7.59 11.07
N ARG A 298 -14.78 8.75 11.10
CA ARG A 298 -16.24 8.88 10.95
C ARG A 298 -16.71 8.91 9.49
N ILE A 299 -15.79 8.98 8.51
CA ILE A 299 -16.14 8.86 7.09
C ILE A 299 -16.51 7.41 6.77
N PRO A 300 -17.75 7.12 6.28
CA PRO A 300 -18.15 5.77 5.93
C PRO A 300 -17.26 5.19 4.82
N ASN A 301 -16.84 3.93 4.96
CA ASN A 301 -15.99 3.23 3.98
C ASN A 301 -16.62 3.06 2.58
N LYS A 302 -17.93 3.24 2.45
CA LYS A 302 -18.64 3.29 1.18
C LYS A 302 -19.18 4.71 1.00
N SER A 303 -18.43 5.52 0.30
CA SER A 303 -18.80 6.89 -0.01
C SER A 303 -20.08 6.92 -0.86
N ALA A 304 -21.20 7.21 -0.20
CA ALA A 304 -22.16 8.04 -0.86
C ALA A 304 -21.48 9.41 -0.96
N SER A 305 -21.02 9.79 -2.15
CA SER A 305 -20.33 11.06 -2.35
C SER A 305 -21.33 12.18 -2.08
N ASN A 306 -21.23 12.80 -0.90
CA ASN A 306 -21.88 14.10 -0.67
C ASN A 306 -21.14 15.11 -1.54
N SER A 307 -21.62 15.30 -2.76
CA SER A 307 -21.19 16.38 -3.63
C SER A 307 -21.94 17.66 -3.25
N GLU A 308 -21.42 18.82 -3.66
CA GLU A 308 -22.17 20.09 -3.52
C GLU A 308 -23.54 20.00 -4.17
N GLU A 309 -23.66 19.24 -5.26
CA GLU A 309 -24.93 19.00 -5.97
C GLU A 309 -25.92 18.12 -5.21
N ARG A 310 -25.47 17.30 -4.26
CA ARG A 310 -26.31 16.33 -3.50
C ARG A 310 -25.97 16.26 -2.01
N PRO A 311 -26.16 17.35 -1.28
CA PRO A 311 -25.67 17.46 0.12
C PRO A 311 -26.37 16.50 1.08
N PHE A 312 -27.56 16.02 0.80
CA PHE A 312 -28.36 15.15 1.68
C PHE A 312 -28.16 13.66 1.45
N VAL A 313 -27.37 13.25 0.46
CA VAL A 313 -27.13 11.82 0.20
C VAL A 313 -26.38 11.19 1.38
N GLY A 314 -26.98 10.16 1.97
CA GLY A 314 -26.42 9.49 3.16
C GLY A 314 -26.59 10.24 4.48
N MET A 315 -27.31 11.37 4.48
CA MET A 315 -27.54 12.19 5.69
C MET A 315 -28.89 11.95 6.35
N LEU A 316 -29.90 11.39 5.64
CA LEU A 316 -31.23 11.14 6.18
C LEU A 316 -31.30 9.70 6.73
N TYR A 317 -31.78 9.58 7.96
CA TYR A 317 -31.93 8.32 8.67
C TYR A 317 -33.36 8.17 9.20
N CYS A 318 -33.87 6.95 9.17
CA CYS A 318 -35.20 6.65 9.71
C CYS A 318 -35.14 6.59 11.24
N SER A 319 -35.97 7.39 11.94
CA SER A 319 -36.05 7.36 13.40
C SER A 319 -36.60 6.03 13.95
N VAL A 320 -37.33 5.25 13.13
CA VAL A 320 -37.94 3.98 13.53
C VAL A 320 -36.96 2.82 13.44
N CYS A 321 -36.22 2.70 12.32
CA CYS A 321 -35.33 1.55 12.06
C CYS A 321 -33.84 1.88 11.99
N GLY A 322 -33.45 3.15 12.11
CA GLY A 322 -32.06 3.63 12.07
C GLY A 322 -31.38 3.54 10.72
N LYS A 323 -32.05 3.00 9.67
CA LYS A 323 -31.42 2.84 8.34
C LYS A 323 -31.50 4.13 7.53
N ALA A 324 -30.47 4.34 6.69
CA ALA A 324 -30.40 5.50 5.83
C ALA A 324 -31.48 5.48 4.74
N TYR A 325 -31.92 6.67 4.34
CA TYR A 325 -32.81 6.86 3.21
C TYR A 325 -32.03 6.82 1.88
N LYS A 326 -32.72 6.38 0.82
CA LYS A 326 -32.22 6.41 -0.56
C LYS A 326 -33.12 7.32 -1.40
N ILE A 327 -32.53 7.96 -2.40
CA ILE A 327 -33.29 8.68 -3.44
C ILE A 327 -33.89 7.64 -4.39
N HIS A 328 -35.20 7.77 -4.60
CA HIS A 328 -35.96 7.08 -5.64
C HIS A 328 -36.48 8.11 -6.64
N THR A 329 -36.26 7.83 -7.91
CA THR A 329 -36.82 8.63 -9.00
C THR A 329 -37.96 7.81 -9.60
N THR A 330 -39.16 8.38 -9.60
CA THR A 330 -40.35 7.81 -10.25
C THR A 330 -40.79 8.72 -11.37
N ILE A 331 -41.25 8.16 -12.49
CA ILE A 331 -41.84 8.92 -13.57
C ILE A 331 -43.33 9.07 -13.25
N GLY A 332 -43.78 10.29 -13.02
CA GLY A 332 -45.19 10.59 -12.79
C GLY A 332 -46.02 10.62 -14.09
N MET A 333 -47.36 10.61 -13.94
CA MET A 333 -48.28 10.84 -15.08
C MET A 333 -47.96 12.23 -15.68
N GLY A 334 -47.50 12.23 -16.93
CA GLY A 334 -47.05 13.45 -17.62
C GLY A 334 -45.53 13.55 -17.85
N GLY A 335 -44.75 12.46 -17.55
CA GLY A 335 -43.32 12.39 -17.88
C GLY A 335 -42.38 13.11 -16.92
N HIS A 336 -42.88 13.73 -15.85
CA HIS A 336 -42.04 14.44 -14.89
C HIS A 336 -41.35 13.48 -13.94
N HIS A 337 -40.04 13.68 -13.73
CA HIS A 337 -39.25 12.91 -12.77
C HIS A 337 -39.49 13.40 -11.34
N LEU A 338 -40.25 12.61 -10.56
CA LEU A 338 -40.43 12.86 -9.13
C LEU A 338 -39.30 12.19 -8.34
N ARG A 339 -38.50 13.00 -7.65
CA ARG A 339 -37.43 12.50 -6.78
C ARG A 339 -37.88 12.56 -5.31
N ARG A 340 -37.79 11.42 -4.62
CA ARG A 340 -38.16 11.33 -3.21
C ARG A 340 -37.15 10.49 -2.45
N TYR A 341 -36.90 10.84 -1.20
CA TYR A 341 -36.15 10.01 -0.28
C TYR A 341 -37.08 8.96 0.35
N ARG A 342 -36.66 7.71 0.41
CA ARG A 342 -37.39 6.59 1.07
C ARG A 342 -36.45 5.78 1.94
N CYS A 343 -36.96 5.27 3.08
CA CYS A 343 -36.21 4.39 3.96
C CYS A 343 -35.77 3.12 3.22
N ARG A 344 -34.55 2.67 3.45
CA ARG A 344 -34.02 1.42 2.85
C ARG A 344 -34.77 0.16 3.30
N SER A 345 -35.39 0.18 4.49
CA SER A 345 -36.18 -0.94 4.99
C SER A 345 -37.59 -0.98 4.39
N PHE A 346 -38.00 0.10 3.69
CA PHE A 346 -39.26 0.09 3.00
C PHE A 346 -39.13 -0.73 1.71
N LYS A 347 -39.90 -1.82 1.63
CA LYS A 347 -40.06 -2.62 0.42
C LYS A 347 -41.49 -2.44 -0.07
N ASP A 348 -41.64 -2.22 -1.37
CA ASP A 348 -42.95 -2.25 -2.02
C ASP A 348 -43.61 -3.60 -1.74
N ASN A 349 -44.96 -3.63 -1.73
CA ASN A 349 -45.80 -4.81 -1.47
C ASN A 349 -45.49 -6.07 -2.33
N SER A 350 -44.60 -5.97 -3.31
CA SER A 350 -44.04 -7.04 -4.12
C SER A 350 -42.79 -7.72 -3.52
N GLY A 351 -42.27 -7.21 -2.40
CA GLY A 351 -40.98 -7.62 -1.87
C GLY A 351 -41.02 -8.77 -0.88
N VAL A 352 -40.74 -9.97 -1.37
CA VAL A 352 -40.30 -11.07 -0.54
C VAL A 352 -38.80 -10.90 -0.25
N GLU A 353 -38.44 -10.86 1.03
CA GLU A 353 -37.01 -10.83 1.40
C GLU A 353 -36.46 -12.25 1.33
N VAL A 354 -35.52 -12.48 0.41
CA VAL A 354 -34.72 -13.69 0.41
C VAL A 354 -33.43 -13.34 1.16
N SER A 355 -33.40 -13.62 2.46
CA SER A 355 -32.18 -13.46 3.25
C SER A 355 -31.14 -14.45 2.75
N GLY A 356 -30.01 -13.97 2.36
CA GLY A 356 -28.84 -14.77 2.02
C GLY A 356 -28.65 -15.16 0.56
N MET A 357 -29.45 -14.65 -0.39
CA MET A 357 -29.25 -14.93 -1.81
C MET A 357 -28.92 -13.68 -2.63
N THR A 358 -27.89 -13.82 -3.45
CA THR A 358 -27.55 -12.84 -4.48
C THR A 358 -28.62 -12.90 -5.57
N TYR A 359 -29.43 -11.84 -5.68
CA TYR A 359 -30.43 -11.74 -6.75
C TYR A 359 -29.73 -11.60 -8.09
N VAL A 360 -29.74 -12.65 -8.89
CA VAL A 360 -29.28 -12.60 -10.28
C VAL A 360 -30.38 -11.90 -11.09
N ARG A 361 -30.10 -10.68 -11.55
CA ARG A 361 -31.04 -9.92 -12.39
C ARG A 361 -31.39 -10.70 -13.67
N PRO A 362 -32.64 -10.65 -14.17
CA PRO A 362 -33.08 -11.34 -15.38
C PRO A 362 -32.26 -10.99 -16.66
N HIS A 363 -31.45 -9.95 -16.63
CA HIS A 363 -30.58 -9.57 -17.77
C HIS A 363 -29.52 -10.64 -18.13
N THR A 364 -29.14 -11.53 -17.24
CA THR A 364 -28.22 -12.63 -17.57
C THR A 364 -28.94 -13.82 -18.25
N ALA A 365 -30.25 -13.88 -18.21
CA ALA A 365 -31.03 -14.93 -18.89
C ALA A 365 -31.09 -14.76 -20.41
N ARG A 366 -30.71 -13.60 -20.97
CA ARG A 366 -30.72 -13.34 -22.42
C ARG A 366 -29.62 -14.08 -23.20
N TYR A 367 -28.65 -14.69 -22.53
CA TYR A 367 -27.50 -15.35 -23.19
C TYR A 367 -27.45 -16.87 -23.01
N THR A 368 -28.47 -17.50 -22.44
CA THR A 368 -28.55 -18.97 -22.34
C THR A 368 -29.46 -19.56 -23.41
N LYS A 369 -28.97 -20.58 -24.12
CA LYS A 369 -29.69 -21.26 -25.24
C LYS A 369 -31.07 -21.90 -24.85
N ASN A 370 -31.40 -22.01 -23.56
CA ASN A 370 -32.72 -22.40 -23.08
C ASN A 370 -33.06 -21.68 -21.76
N PRO A 371 -33.56 -20.44 -21.82
CA PRO A 371 -33.80 -19.65 -20.61
C PRO A 371 -35.00 -20.13 -19.79
N THR A 372 -35.96 -20.80 -20.43
CA THR A 372 -37.24 -21.16 -19.80
C THR A 372 -37.12 -22.29 -18.81
N GLN A 373 -36.33 -23.31 -19.11
CA GLN A 373 -36.19 -24.50 -18.25
C GLN A 373 -35.40 -24.22 -16.98
N LYS A 374 -34.31 -23.43 -17.08
CA LYS A 374 -33.54 -22.96 -15.89
C LYS A 374 -34.33 -22.00 -15.01
N LEU A 375 -35.24 -21.22 -15.57
CA LEU A 375 -36.09 -20.31 -14.82
C LEU A 375 -37.18 -21.07 -14.05
N ILE A 376 -37.70 -22.18 -14.63
CA ILE A 376 -38.66 -23.06 -13.99
C ILE A 376 -38.00 -23.85 -12.84
N GLU A 377 -36.83 -24.48 -13.08
CA GLU A 377 -36.05 -25.16 -12.03
C GLU A 377 -35.63 -24.21 -10.89
N TYR A 378 -35.32 -22.95 -11.20
CA TYR A 378 -35.04 -21.95 -10.19
C TYR A 378 -36.27 -21.56 -9.39
N ARG A 379 -37.44 -21.44 -10.01
CA ARG A 379 -38.70 -21.14 -9.31
C ARG A 379 -39.17 -22.29 -8.43
N GLU A 380 -39.00 -23.54 -8.84
CA GLU A 380 -39.35 -24.70 -8.06
C GLU A 380 -38.45 -24.96 -6.87
N LYS A 381 -37.13 -24.63 -7.01
CA LYS A 381 -36.13 -24.84 -5.96
C LYS A 381 -36.14 -23.78 -4.88
N TYR A 382 -36.64 -22.59 -5.17
CA TYR A 382 -36.55 -21.40 -4.31
C TYR A 382 -37.92 -20.71 -4.18
N VAL A 383 -38.87 -21.37 -3.55
CA VAL A 383 -40.13 -20.73 -3.12
C VAL A 383 -39.79 -19.85 -1.90
N PRO A 384 -39.87 -18.52 -2.01
CA PRO A 384 -39.59 -17.66 -0.88
C PRO A 384 -40.64 -17.84 0.21
N LYS A 385 -40.20 -18.13 1.44
CA LYS A 385 -41.07 -18.13 2.61
C LYS A 385 -41.56 -16.69 2.87
N PRO A 386 -42.83 -16.44 3.02
CA PRO A 386 -43.37 -15.13 3.36
C PRO A 386 -42.82 -14.71 4.73
N VAL A 387 -42.11 -13.59 4.77
CA VAL A 387 -41.63 -12.99 6.02
C VAL A 387 -42.80 -12.23 6.65
N PRO A 388 -43.13 -12.46 7.95
CA PRO A 388 -44.17 -11.73 8.62
C PRO A 388 -44.01 -10.21 8.51
N ARG A 389 -45.10 -9.48 8.26
CA ARG A 389 -45.13 -8.00 8.05
C ARG A 389 -44.63 -7.17 9.23
N GLN A 390 -44.17 -7.76 10.32
CA GLN A 390 -43.77 -7.10 11.56
C GLN A 390 -42.53 -6.17 11.46
N TYR A 391 -41.82 -6.18 10.35
CA TYR A 391 -40.58 -5.38 10.19
C TYR A 391 -40.66 -4.31 9.10
N LEU A 392 -41.85 -3.95 8.64
CA LEU A 392 -42.02 -2.89 7.66
C LEU A 392 -41.97 -1.51 8.35
N CYS A 393 -40.96 -0.74 8.01
CA CYS A 393 -40.86 0.67 8.39
C CYS A 393 -42.03 1.46 7.76
N SER A 394 -42.52 2.52 8.42
CA SER A 394 -43.53 3.40 7.86
C SER A 394 -43.03 3.97 6.50
N ASP A 395 -43.93 4.02 5.49
CA ASP A 395 -43.63 4.59 4.15
C ASP A 395 -43.55 6.14 4.22
N THR A 396 -42.74 6.66 5.12
CA THR A 396 -42.49 8.08 5.17
C THR A 396 -41.63 8.46 3.98
N ARG A 397 -42.18 9.25 3.07
CA ARG A 397 -41.53 9.75 1.85
C ARG A 397 -41.21 11.21 2.03
N VAL A 398 -39.95 11.56 1.85
CA VAL A 398 -39.51 12.95 1.91
C VAL A 398 -39.24 13.44 0.49
N GLU A 399 -39.88 14.48 0.06
CA GLU A 399 -39.63 15.10 -1.24
C GLU A 399 -38.20 15.64 -1.30
N ALA A 400 -37.57 15.56 -2.49
CA ALA A 400 -36.15 15.88 -2.63
C ALA A 400 -35.82 17.31 -2.22
N ASP A 401 -36.74 18.25 -2.42
CA ASP A 401 -36.55 19.67 -2.12
C ASP A 401 -36.90 20.06 -0.67
N TYR A 402 -37.61 19.20 0.05
CA TYR A 402 -38.07 19.52 1.41
C TYR A 402 -36.91 19.69 2.39
N PRO A 403 -35.85 18.86 2.40
CA PRO A 403 -34.72 19.04 3.32
C PRO A 403 -34.00 20.38 3.18
N TYR A 404 -33.97 20.97 1.98
CA TYR A 404 -33.39 22.30 1.75
C TYR A 404 -34.15 23.39 2.52
N LYS A 405 -35.45 23.41 2.35
CA LYS A 405 -36.34 24.37 3.04
C LYS A 405 -36.37 24.14 4.56
N ALA A 406 -36.36 22.86 4.96
CA ALA A 406 -36.37 22.47 6.36
C ALA A 406 -35.07 22.89 7.07
N PHE A 407 -33.89 22.78 6.42
CA PHE A 407 -32.64 23.28 6.99
C PHE A 407 -32.67 24.80 7.24
N VAL A 408 -33.14 25.57 6.27
CA VAL A 408 -33.27 27.03 6.43
C VAL A 408 -34.16 27.36 7.65
N LYS A 409 -35.29 26.66 7.81
CA LYS A 409 -36.15 26.83 9.00
C LYS A 409 -35.43 26.45 10.28
N ALA A 410 -34.74 25.29 10.29
CA ALA A 410 -34.00 24.82 11.49
C ALA A 410 -32.88 25.78 11.88
N TRP A 411 -32.12 26.31 10.92
CA TRP A 411 -31.08 27.30 11.18
C TRP A 411 -31.66 28.60 11.68
N ASN A 412 -32.71 29.12 11.05
CA ASN A 412 -33.39 30.36 11.48
C ASN A 412 -34.01 30.23 12.89
N TYR A 413 -34.43 29.02 13.26
CA TYR A 413 -34.88 28.74 14.63
C TYR A 413 -33.71 28.83 15.61
N LEU A 414 -32.52 28.37 15.30
CA LEU A 414 -31.33 28.53 16.13
C LEU A 414 -30.95 30.01 16.26
N VAL A 415 -30.96 30.75 15.15
CA VAL A 415 -30.65 32.19 15.13
C VAL A 415 -31.65 32.97 15.93
N SER A 416 -32.96 32.65 15.86
CA SER A 416 -33.98 33.34 16.64
C SER A 416 -33.86 33.16 18.18
N ARG A 417 -33.19 32.07 18.57
CA ARG A 417 -32.90 31.74 20.00
C ARG A 417 -31.40 31.66 20.26
N LYS A 418 -30.65 32.51 19.59
CA LYS A 418 -29.20 32.54 19.53
C LYS A 418 -28.52 32.43 20.89
N GLN A 419 -28.91 33.27 21.82
CA GLN A 419 -28.35 33.32 23.20
C GLN A 419 -28.41 31.94 23.87
N ARG A 420 -29.59 31.31 23.88
CA ARG A 420 -29.81 30.00 24.52
C ARG A 420 -28.89 28.92 23.92
N TYR A 421 -28.80 28.85 22.56
CA TYR A 421 -28.01 27.84 21.91
C TYR A 421 -26.51 28.08 22.00
N LEU A 422 -26.06 29.35 22.03
CA LEU A 422 -24.67 29.68 22.26
C LEU A 422 -24.18 29.19 23.64
N VAL A 423 -25.00 29.28 24.69
CA VAL A 423 -24.66 28.73 26.00
C VAL A 423 -24.54 27.20 25.95
N THR A 424 -25.49 26.51 25.30
CA THR A 424 -25.44 25.05 25.14
C THR A 424 -24.19 24.59 24.37
N ILE A 425 -23.87 25.27 23.26
CA ILE A 425 -22.71 24.97 22.42
C ILE A 425 -21.40 25.31 23.18
N TYR A 426 -21.40 26.39 23.96
CA TYR A 426 -20.25 26.76 24.77
C TYR A 426 -19.87 25.67 25.77
N ASN A 427 -20.86 25.08 26.45
CA ASN A 427 -20.63 23.97 27.38
C ASN A 427 -20.03 22.72 26.65
N SER A 428 -20.37 22.49 25.38
CA SER A 428 -19.79 21.41 24.57
C SER A 428 -18.33 21.65 24.20
N LYS A 429 -17.80 22.88 24.34
CA LYS A 429 -16.36 23.16 24.14
C LYS A 429 -15.46 22.54 25.22
N SER A 430 -16.02 22.17 26.36
CA SER A 430 -15.29 21.50 27.45
C SER A 430 -15.40 19.98 27.41
N ALA A 431 -16.00 19.41 26.35
CA ALA A 431 -16.16 17.96 26.21
C ALA A 431 -14.81 17.24 26.06
N GLU A 432 -14.73 16.03 26.57
CA GLU A 432 -13.53 15.16 26.38
C GLU A 432 -13.31 14.78 24.92
N ASP A 433 -14.40 14.59 24.14
CA ASP A 433 -14.35 14.32 22.70
C ASP A 433 -13.78 15.54 21.94
N ILE A 434 -12.57 15.38 21.41
CA ILE A 434 -11.85 16.42 20.67
C ILE A 434 -12.62 16.92 19.44
N LEU A 435 -13.34 16.03 18.75
CA LEU A 435 -14.13 16.38 17.58
C LEU A 435 -15.39 17.16 17.97
N LEU A 436 -16.04 16.80 19.09
CA LEU A 436 -17.17 17.55 19.62
C LEU A 436 -16.74 18.97 20.03
N ARG A 437 -15.60 19.11 20.70
CA ARG A 437 -15.01 20.43 21.04
C ARG A 437 -14.75 21.29 19.82
N TYR A 438 -14.13 20.68 18.80
CA TYR A 438 -13.85 21.37 17.55
C TYR A 438 -15.14 21.83 16.86
N ASN A 439 -16.10 20.91 16.69
CA ASN A 439 -17.38 21.20 16.06
C ASN A 439 -18.18 22.26 16.85
N ALA A 440 -18.12 22.21 18.16
CA ALA A 440 -18.74 23.23 19.02
C ALA A 440 -18.08 24.60 18.82
N THR A 441 -16.77 24.64 18.69
CA THR A 441 -16.05 25.90 18.45
C THR A 441 -16.41 26.50 17.08
N VAL A 442 -16.45 25.67 16.03
CA VAL A 442 -16.86 26.07 14.69
C VAL A 442 -18.30 26.55 14.68
N MET A 443 -19.22 25.77 15.27
CA MET A 443 -20.64 26.11 15.28
C MET A 443 -20.94 27.35 16.11
N TYR A 444 -20.23 27.53 17.24
CA TYR A 444 -20.34 28.75 18.07
C TYR A 444 -20.00 30.00 17.28
N LYS A 445 -18.86 29.96 16.56
CA LYS A 445 -18.44 31.07 15.69
C LYS A 445 -19.48 31.34 14.60
N LEU A 446 -19.87 30.31 13.86
CA LEU A 446 -20.85 30.45 12.80
C LEU A 446 -22.19 30.98 13.27
N LEU A 447 -22.72 30.49 14.39
CA LEU A 447 -24.00 30.96 14.95
C LEU A 447 -23.88 32.38 15.50
N SER A 448 -22.72 32.75 16.10
CA SER A 448 -22.51 34.11 16.64
C SER A 448 -22.47 35.18 15.56
N GLU A 449 -21.92 34.84 14.38
CA GLU A 449 -21.76 35.76 13.25
C GLU A 449 -22.91 35.70 12.24
N SER A 450 -23.81 34.69 12.33
CA SER A 450 -24.88 34.48 11.35
C SER A 450 -26.12 35.29 11.60
N ASP A 451 -26.71 35.75 10.52
CA ASP A 451 -28.06 36.24 10.42
C ASP A 451 -29.02 35.17 9.89
N ARG A 452 -30.32 35.52 9.75
CA ARG A 452 -31.31 34.61 9.17
C ARG A 452 -31.00 34.28 7.71
N LEU A 453 -31.03 33.00 7.39
CA LEU A 453 -30.87 32.51 6.02
C LEU A 453 -32.14 32.79 5.21
N LYS A 454 -31.96 33.26 3.97
CA LYS A 454 -33.01 33.35 2.95
C LYS A 454 -33.08 32.09 2.11
N GLU A 455 -31.91 31.51 1.83
CA GLU A 455 -31.74 30.35 0.95
C GLU A 455 -30.82 29.31 1.62
N PHE A 456 -30.81 28.12 1.06
CA PHE A 456 -29.97 27.01 1.55
C PHE A 456 -28.49 27.26 1.26
N ASP A 457 -27.68 27.19 2.29
CA ASP A 457 -26.21 27.23 2.19
C ASP A 457 -25.63 25.83 2.39
N THR A 458 -25.09 25.25 1.33
CA THR A 458 -24.49 23.93 1.33
C THR A 458 -23.27 23.83 2.26
N ARG A 459 -22.45 24.90 2.34
CA ARG A 459 -21.25 24.92 3.19
C ARG A 459 -21.60 24.98 4.65
N LEU A 460 -22.53 25.88 4.99
CA LEU A 460 -23.04 25.97 6.35
C LEU A 460 -23.67 24.65 6.81
N PHE A 461 -24.47 24.03 5.94
CA PHE A 461 -25.05 22.71 6.20
C PHE A 461 -23.97 21.65 6.49
N ARG A 462 -22.98 21.52 5.63
CA ARG A 462 -21.87 20.55 5.81
C ARG A 462 -21.04 20.81 7.06
N LYS A 463 -20.81 22.06 7.41
CA LYS A 463 -20.05 22.44 8.61
C LYS A 463 -20.80 22.13 9.90
N THR A 464 -22.13 22.20 9.88
CA THR A 464 -22.92 22.20 11.12
C THR A 464 -23.75 20.95 11.34
N VAL A 465 -24.25 20.28 10.28
CA VAL A 465 -25.15 19.13 10.41
C VAL A 465 -24.37 17.80 10.37
N GLU A 466 -24.66 16.92 11.32
CA GLU A 466 -24.14 15.55 11.37
C GLU A 466 -25.05 14.58 10.62
N ARG A 467 -26.36 14.63 10.91
CA ARG A 467 -27.38 13.80 10.28
C ARG A 467 -28.76 14.42 10.42
N ILE A 468 -29.71 13.85 9.69
CA ILE A 468 -31.12 14.24 9.75
C ILE A 468 -31.93 12.98 10.08
N ASP A 469 -32.63 12.99 11.21
CA ASP A 469 -33.52 11.91 11.59
C ASP A 469 -34.94 12.23 11.06
N VAL A 470 -35.50 11.29 10.30
CA VAL A 470 -36.83 11.41 9.66
C VAL A 470 -37.84 10.66 10.52
N SER A 471 -38.82 11.39 11.04
CA SER A 471 -39.91 10.81 11.85
C SER A 471 -41.26 10.98 11.18
N PRO A 472 -42.17 9.97 11.28
CA PRO A 472 -43.53 10.11 10.78
C PRO A 472 -44.29 11.25 11.50
N PRO A 473 -45.21 11.95 10.82
CA PRO A 473 -45.58 11.83 9.43
C PRO A 473 -44.61 12.46 8.43
N ASP A 474 -43.79 13.49 8.74
CA ASP A 474 -42.84 14.15 7.82
C ASP A 474 -41.88 15.08 8.57
N LYS A 475 -41.66 14.85 9.86
CA LYS A 475 -40.81 15.68 10.71
C LYS A 475 -39.34 15.37 10.46
N LEU A 476 -38.54 16.40 10.24
CA LEU A 476 -37.11 16.31 10.12
C LEU A 476 -36.42 16.87 11.38
N THR A 477 -35.67 16.03 12.06
CA THR A 477 -34.84 16.43 13.20
C THR A 477 -33.38 16.54 12.73
N PHE A 478 -32.90 17.78 12.64
CA PHE A 478 -31.50 18.08 12.36
C PHE A 478 -30.66 17.84 13.61
N VAL A 479 -29.74 16.90 13.56
CA VAL A 479 -28.73 16.67 14.59
C VAL A 479 -27.49 17.42 14.17
N PHE A 480 -27.15 18.46 14.92
CA PHE A 480 -25.97 19.28 14.66
C PHE A 480 -24.73 18.66 15.30
N LYS A 481 -23.56 18.84 14.66
CA LYS A 481 -22.26 18.30 15.11
C LYS A 481 -21.83 18.76 16.49
N ALA A 482 -22.38 19.88 16.97
CA ALA A 482 -22.19 20.40 18.32
C ALA A 482 -23.14 19.78 19.37
N GLY A 483 -23.85 18.70 19.04
CA GLY A 483 -24.77 18.00 19.93
C GLY A 483 -26.17 18.61 20.05
N VAL A 484 -26.45 19.70 19.34
CA VAL A 484 -27.77 20.39 19.37
C VAL A 484 -28.72 19.67 18.39
N LYS A 485 -30.01 19.59 18.76
CA LYS A 485 -31.06 18.99 17.88
C LYS A 485 -32.18 20.01 17.68
N VAL A 486 -32.66 20.12 16.44
CA VAL A 486 -33.80 20.96 16.07
C VAL A 486 -34.75 20.18 15.18
N THR A 487 -36.02 20.13 15.57
CA THR A 487 -37.09 19.45 14.79
C THR A 487 -37.92 20.50 14.08
N VAL A 488 -38.20 20.23 12.79
CA VAL A 488 -38.96 21.12 11.90
C VAL A 488 -40.07 20.34 11.22
#